data_1a7e4cdb6c7b1013f9de6ebbe4e91575
#
_entry.id   1a7e4cdb6c7b1013f9de6ebbe4e91575
#
_cell.length_a   1.000
_cell.length_b   1.000
_cell.length_c   1.000
_cell.angle_alpha   90.00
_cell.angle_beta   90.00
_cell.angle_gamma   90.00
#
_symmetry.space_group_name_H-M   'P 1'
#
loop_
_entity.id
_entity.type
_entity.pdbx_description
1 polymer ?
#
loop_
_entity_poly.entity_id
_entity_poly.type
_entity_poly.pdbx_seq_one_letter_code
_entity_poly.pdbx_strand_id
1 'polypeptide(L)'
;MSVAYALGRICVPIVFIWSAIQKLLNIGGFAKTLTDIQVPIPDEVAAYLGSMPKYVALAYLLAGLELICGLMIVVGLKARWGALVLIVFTAATVFYVHRFWDMEGADYVLHQTHALKNLSILGALLLIVAVGSGPHSLERRPPE
;
A
#
# COMPACT_ATOMS: atom_id res chain seq x y z
N MET A 1 -0.30 -23.31 -14.77
CA MET A 1 -0.64 -21.96 -14.26
C MET A 1 -0.45 -21.75 -12.75
N SER A 2 -0.16 -22.78 -11.97
CA SER A 2 -0.28 -22.68 -10.51
C SER A 2 0.91 -22.04 -9.78
N VAL A 3 2.15 -22.49 -10.07
CA VAL A 3 3.34 -22.05 -9.32
C VAL A 3 3.76 -20.61 -9.69
N ALA A 4 3.76 -20.26 -10.96
CA ALA A 4 4.14 -18.93 -11.41
C ALA A 4 3.21 -17.85 -10.82
N TYR A 5 1.90 -18.12 -10.78
CA TYR A 5 0.95 -17.21 -10.15
C TYR A 5 1.20 -17.08 -8.63
N ALA A 6 1.42 -18.19 -7.94
CA ALA A 6 1.69 -18.17 -6.51
C ALA A 6 2.98 -17.38 -6.19
N LEU A 7 4.02 -17.54 -6.98
CA LEU A 7 5.27 -16.76 -6.86
C LEU A 7 5.01 -15.27 -7.08
N GLY A 8 4.32 -14.89 -8.16
CA GLY A 8 3.97 -13.49 -8.43
C GLY A 8 3.15 -12.88 -7.30
N ARG A 9 2.15 -13.61 -6.79
CA ARG A 9 1.32 -13.20 -5.66
C ARG A 9 2.15 -12.98 -4.37
N ILE A 10 3.20 -13.75 -4.15
CA ILE A 10 4.11 -13.59 -3.00
C ILE A 10 5.06 -12.41 -3.23
N CYS A 11 5.62 -12.27 -4.44
CA CYS A 11 6.62 -11.24 -4.73
C CYS A 11 6.03 -9.81 -4.68
N VAL A 12 4.82 -9.60 -5.22
CA VAL A 12 4.21 -8.27 -5.30
C VAL A 12 4.07 -7.59 -3.93
N PRO A 13 3.53 -8.22 -2.87
CA PRO A 13 3.34 -7.55 -1.60
C PRO A 13 4.61 -7.37 -0.77
N ILE A 14 5.76 -7.94 -1.16
CA ILE A 14 7.02 -7.77 -0.41
C ILE A 14 7.39 -6.29 -0.29
N VAL A 15 7.19 -5.49 -1.35
CA VAL A 15 7.47 -4.06 -1.32
C VAL A 15 6.63 -3.33 -0.26
N PHE A 16 5.37 -3.71 -0.10
CA PHE A 16 4.47 -3.12 0.89
C PHE A 16 4.84 -3.54 2.31
N ILE A 17 5.12 -4.84 2.52
CA ILE A 17 5.54 -5.36 3.82
C ILE A 17 6.84 -4.67 4.26
N TRP A 18 7.82 -4.56 3.37
CA TRP A 18 9.08 -3.89 3.66
C TRP A 18 8.86 -2.40 3.97
N SER A 19 8.10 -1.71 3.13
CA SER A 19 7.75 -0.30 3.31
C SER A 19 7.03 -0.06 4.65
N ALA A 20 6.06 -0.92 4.99
CA ALA A 20 5.34 -0.84 6.26
C ALA A 20 6.27 -1.01 7.47
N ILE A 21 7.19 -1.98 7.42
CA ILE A 21 8.18 -2.19 8.48
C ILE A 21 9.05 -0.93 8.64
N GLN A 22 9.58 -0.35 7.56
CA GLN A 22 10.38 0.86 7.62
C GLN A 22 9.61 2.05 8.22
N LYS A 23 8.34 2.22 7.86
CA LYS A 23 7.46 3.25 8.43
C LYS A 23 7.22 3.03 9.92
N LEU A 24 6.99 1.79 10.36
CA LEU A 24 6.80 1.46 11.77
C LEU A 24 8.06 1.67 12.60
N LEU A 25 9.24 1.39 12.04
CA LEU A 25 10.52 1.63 12.70
C LEU A 25 10.84 3.13 12.81
N ASN A 26 10.31 3.97 11.92
CA ASN A 26 10.48 5.42 11.94
C ASN A 26 9.13 6.14 11.79
N ILE A 27 8.22 5.87 12.70
CA ILE A 27 6.86 6.42 12.64
C ILE A 27 6.83 7.95 12.73
N GLY A 28 7.74 8.55 13.50
CA GLY A 28 7.86 10.00 13.60
C GLY A 28 8.26 10.65 12.28
N GLY A 29 9.21 10.06 11.56
CA GLY A 29 9.61 10.51 10.23
C GLY A 29 8.47 10.38 9.22
N PHE A 30 7.73 9.27 9.25
CA PHE A 30 6.57 9.08 8.38
C PHE A 30 5.42 10.04 8.71
N ALA A 31 5.11 10.27 9.99
CA ALA A 31 4.12 11.25 10.42
C ALA A 31 4.49 12.67 9.99
N LYS A 32 5.79 13.02 10.05
CA LYS A 32 6.28 14.29 9.54
C LYS A 32 6.04 14.42 8.04
N THR A 33 6.35 13.40 7.25
CA THR A 33 6.06 13.40 5.80
C THR A 33 4.58 13.65 5.53
N LEU A 34 3.67 12.98 6.26
CA LEU A 34 2.22 13.17 6.11
C LEU A 34 1.79 14.59 6.48
N THR A 35 2.46 15.22 7.46
CA THR A 35 2.23 16.62 7.84
C THR A 35 2.70 17.57 6.74
N ASP A 36 3.90 17.35 6.21
CA ASP A 36 4.53 18.22 5.19
C ASP A 36 3.72 18.23 3.88
N ILE A 37 3.17 17.08 3.47
CA ILE A 37 2.29 16.97 2.29
C ILE A 37 0.82 17.31 2.57
N GLN A 38 0.49 17.67 3.81
CA GLN A 38 -0.85 18.11 4.24
C GLN A 38 -1.98 17.16 3.83
N VAL A 39 -1.82 15.85 4.10
CA VAL A 39 -2.88 14.88 3.81
C VAL A 39 -4.18 15.31 4.50
N PRO A 40 -5.28 15.46 3.77
CA PRO A 40 -6.54 15.89 4.36
C PRO A 40 -7.09 14.81 5.31
N ILE A 41 -7.32 15.20 6.56
CA ILE A 41 -7.96 14.34 7.57
C ILE A 41 -9.24 15.04 7.98
N PRO A 42 -10.43 14.44 7.72
CA PRO A 42 -11.70 14.99 8.17
C PRO A 42 -11.72 15.17 9.68
N ASP A 43 -12.31 16.26 10.17
CA ASP A 43 -12.35 16.58 11.60
C ASP A 43 -13.10 15.51 12.41
N GLU A 44 -14.09 14.86 11.80
CA GLU A 44 -14.81 13.74 12.40
C GLU A 44 -13.87 12.57 12.69
N VAL A 45 -12.96 12.27 11.75
CA VAL A 45 -11.95 11.21 11.94
C VAL A 45 -10.93 11.62 12.99
N ALA A 46 -10.49 12.88 12.97
CA ALA A 46 -9.55 13.41 13.95
C ALA A 46 -10.11 13.30 15.39
N ALA A 47 -11.41 13.48 15.58
CA ALA A 47 -12.06 13.35 16.88
C ALA A 47 -11.99 11.92 17.48
N TYR A 48 -11.96 10.88 16.63
CA TYR A 48 -11.82 9.49 17.06
C TYR A 48 -10.39 9.08 17.43
N LEU A 49 -9.38 9.88 17.05
CA LEU A 49 -7.97 9.58 17.28
C LEU A 49 -7.51 9.89 18.73
N GLY A 50 -8.37 10.46 19.56
CA GLY A 50 -8.10 10.75 20.95
C GLY A 50 -7.00 11.80 21.15
N SER A 51 -6.14 11.60 22.16
CA SER A 51 -5.04 12.52 22.50
C SER A 51 -3.80 12.38 21.60
N MET A 52 -3.77 11.40 20.69
CA MET A 52 -2.63 11.19 19.78
C MET A 52 -2.64 12.25 18.68
N PRO A 53 -1.48 12.85 18.34
CA PRO A 53 -1.40 13.76 17.20
C PRO A 53 -1.94 13.12 15.92
N LYS A 54 -2.84 13.79 15.22
CA LYS A 54 -3.61 13.22 14.08
C LYS A 54 -2.74 12.55 13.01
N TYR A 55 -1.59 13.12 12.66
CA TYR A 55 -0.71 12.53 11.67
C TYR A 55 0.09 11.33 12.19
N VAL A 56 0.35 11.26 13.50
CA VAL A 56 0.97 10.07 14.10
C VAL A 56 -0.01 8.90 14.10
N ALA A 57 -1.26 9.15 14.47
CA ALA A 57 -2.31 8.13 14.40
C ALA A 57 -2.55 7.65 12.95
N LEU A 58 -2.61 8.59 11.99
CA LEU A 58 -2.73 8.26 10.58
C LEU A 58 -1.52 7.43 10.08
N ALA A 59 -0.30 7.77 10.52
CA ALA A 59 0.90 7.03 10.17
C ALA A 59 0.85 5.57 10.64
N TYR A 60 0.42 5.31 11.88
CA TYR A 60 0.22 3.95 12.38
C TYR A 60 -0.88 3.21 11.60
N LEU A 61 -1.99 3.88 11.32
CA LEU A 61 -3.11 3.30 10.56
C LEU A 61 -2.65 2.87 9.15
N LEU A 62 -1.97 3.76 8.43
CA LEU A 62 -1.51 3.49 7.06
C LEU A 62 -0.44 2.41 7.02
N ALA A 63 0.55 2.45 7.93
CA ALA A 63 1.58 1.43 7.99
C ALA A 63 1.01 0.06 8.40
N GLY A 64 0.10 0.03 9.36
CA GLY A 64 -0.61 -1.20 9.78
C GLY A 64 -1.46 -1.80 8.66
N LEU A 65 -2.21 -0.96 7.96
CA LEU A 65 -3.03 -1.36 6.81
C LEU A 65 -2.17 -1.94 5.68
N GLU A 66 -1.07 -1.28 5.34
CA GLU A 66 -0.11 -1.73 4.32
C GLU A 66 0.48 -3.10 4.68
N LEU A 67 0.87 -3.29 5.96
CA LEU A 67 1.41 -4.55 6.46
C LEU A 67 0.38 -5.67 6.41
N ILE A 68 -0.81 -5.44 6.96
CA ILE A 68 -1.88 -6.44 7.05
C ILE A 68 -2.32 -6.86 5.66
N CYS A 69 -2.59 -5.91 4.75
CA CYS A 69 -3.01 -6.22 3.38
C CYS A 69 -1.91 -6.94 2.61
N GLY A 70 -0.64 -6.57 2.79
CA GLY A 70 0.49 -7.27 2.22
C GLY A 70 0.56 -8.73 2.68
N LEU A 71 0.43 -8.98 3.98
CA LEU A 71 0.41 -10.34 4.54
C LEU A 71 -0.80 -11.15 4.06
N MET A 72 -1.99 -10.54 3.99
CA MET A 72 -3.19 -11.20 3.43
C MET A 72 -2.96 -11.72 2.01
N ILE A 73 -2.28 -10.94 1.18
CA ILE A 73 -1.96 -11.33 -0.20
C ILE A 73 -0.91 -12.47 -0.19
N VAL A 74 0.16 -12.39 0.61
CA VAL A 74 1.18 -13.44 0.70
C VAL A 74 0.57 -14.78 1.06
N VAL A 75 -0.23 -14.83 2.14
CA VAL A 75 -0.84 -16.09 2.60
C VAL A 75 -2.02 -16.52 1.73
N GLY A 76 -2.54 -15.64 0.88
CA GLY A 76 -3.69 -15.90 0.02
C GLY A 76 -4.99 -16.01 0.82
N LEU A 77 -5.18 -15.16 1.81
CA LEU A 77 -6.41 -15.03 2.55
C LEU A 77 -7.13 -13.74 2.13
N LYS A 78 -8.26 -13.87 1.44
CA LYS A 78 -9.01 -12.74 0.88
C LYS A 78 -8.11 -11.77 0.08
N ALA A 79 -7.18 -12.34 -0.71
CA ALA A 79 -6.17 -11.58 -1.43
C ALA A 79 -6.75 -10.48 -2.34
N ARG A 80 -7.97 -10.66 -2.87
CA ARG A 80 -8.68 -9.62 -3.66
C ARG A 80 -8.91 -8.36 -2.85
N TRP A 81 -9.38 -8.48 -1.61
CA TRP A 81 -9.65 -7.33 -0.74
C TRP A 81 -8.36 -6.63 -0.32
N GLY A 82 -7.34 -7.40 0.07
CA GLY A 82 -6.02 -6.82 0.36
C GLY A 82 -5.45 -6.06 -0.84
N ALA A 83 -5.56 -6.62 -2.04
CA ALA A 83 -5.10 -5.96 -3.27
C ALA A 83 -5.90 -4.69 -3.59
N LEU A 84 -7.23 -4.70 -3.44
CA LEU A 84 -8.06 -3.49 -3.65
C LEU A 84 -7.65 -2.35 -2.72
N VAL A 85 -7.42 -2.65 -1.45
CA VAL A 85 -6.96 -1.64 -0.48
C VAL A 85 -5.59 -1.10 -0.85
N LEU A 86 -4.64 -1.97 -1.25
CA LEU A 86 -3.31 -1.54 -1.67
C LEU A 86 -3.32 -0.78 -3.00
N ILE A 87 -4.29 -1.02 -3.90
CA ILE A 87 -4.49 -0.21 -5.11
C ILE A 87 -4.81 1.23 -4.72
N VAL A 88 -5.80 1.43 -3.83
CA VAL A 88 -6.18 2.77 -3.36
C VAL A 88 -5.01 3.45 -2.66
N PHE A 89 -4.32 2.71 -1.77
CA PHE A 89 -3.12 3.20 -1.08
C PHE A 89 -2.02 3.64 -2.04
N THR A 90 -1.71 2.81 -3.05
CA THR A 90 -0.65 3.11 -4.04
C THR A 90 -1.02 4.29 -4.93
N ALA A 91 -2.28 4.37 -5.36
CA ALA A 91 -2.78 5.52 -6.13
C ALA A 91 -2.68 6.83 -5.31
N ALA A 92 -3.08 6.79 -4.04
CA ALA A 92 -2.93 7.93 -3.14
C ALA A 92 -1.44 8.31 -2.95
N THR A 93 -0.54 7.34 -2.81
CA THR A 93 0.90 7.59 -2.70
C THR A 93 1.45 8.29 -3.93
N VAL A 94 1.05 7.87 -5.15
CA VAL A 94 1.45 8.57 -6.38
C VAL A 94 0.93 10.00 -6.38
N PHE A 95 -0.33 10.19 -6.01
CA PHE A 95 -0.97 11.51 -6.06
C PHE A 95 -0.42 12.50 -5.02
N TYR A 96 -0.18 12.05 -3.79
CA TYR A 96 0.24 12.94 -2.70
C TYR A 96 1.76 13.02 -2.53
N VAL A 97 2.48 11.91 -2.75
CA VAL A 97 3.93 11.84 -2.47
C VAL A 97 4.77 11.98 -3.74
N HIS A 98 4.34 11.37 -4.85
CA HIS A 98 5.12 11.38 -6.10
C HIS A 98 4.50 12.31 -7.14
N ARG A 99 4.23 13.55 -6.74
CA ARG A 99 3.65 14.63 -7.59
C ARG A 99 4.69 15.20 -8.55
N PHE A 100 5.26 14.36 -9.41
CA PHE A 100 6.34 14.77 -10.33
C PHE A 100 5.94 15.91 -11.27
N TRP A 101 4.64 16.08 -11.54
CA TRP A 101 4.12 17.18 -12.39
C TRP A 101 4.28 18.57 -11.77
N ASP A 102 4.56 18.67 -10.47
CA ASP A 102 4.80 19.92 -9.74
C ASP A 102 6.31 20.11 -9.43
N MET A 103 7.19 19.28 -10.00
CA MET A 103 8.61 19.23 -9.69
C MET A 103 9.46 19.51 -10.93
N GLU A 104 10.73 19.89 -10.71
CA GLU A 104 11.69 20.16 -11.77
C GLU A 104 13.04 19.46 -11.50
N GLY A 105 13.87 19.36 -12.55
CA GLY A 105 15.23 18.86 -12.42
C GLY A 105 15.32 17.41 -11.95
N ALA A 106 16.20 17.14 -11.00
CA ALA A 106 16.46 15.80 -10.47
C ALA A 106 15.25 15.21 -9.73
N ASP A 107 14.49 16.04 -9.01
CA ASP A 107 13.31 15.60 -8.28
C ASP A 107 12.19 15.15 -9.23
N TYR A 108 11.99 15.84 -10.36
CA TYR A 108 11.08 15.40 -11.41
C TYR A 108 11.40 13.98 -11.87
N VAL A 109 12.66 13.70 -12.24
CA VAL A 109 13.08 12.39 -12.74
C VAL A 109 12.92 11.30 -11.67
N LEU A 110 13.30 11.61 -10.43
CA LEU A 110 13.18 10.69 -9.30
C LEU A 110 11.70 10.31 -9.04
N HIS A 111 10.85 11.31 -8.87
CA HIS A 111 9.44 11.09 -8.53
C HIS A 111 8.65 10.51 -9.71
N GLN A 112 8.97 10.87 -10.96
CA GLN A 112 8.42 10.23 -12.16
C GLN A 112 8.77 8.75 -12.19
N THR A 113 10.03 8.38 -11.90
CA THR A 113 10.46 6.98 -11.84
C THR A 113 9.68 6.21 -10.77
N HIS A 114 9.47 6.81 -9.60
CA HIS A 114 8.66 6.19 -8.54
C HIS A 114 7.19 6.02 -8.96
N ALA A 115 6.61 7.03 -9.62
CA ALA A 115 5.24 6.94 -10.12
C ALA A 115 5.07 5.83 -11.17
N LEU A 116 6.01 5.68 -12.11
CA LEU A 116 6.00 4.60 -13.11
C LEU A 116 6.16 3.21 -12.49
N LYS A 117 7.03 3.06 -11.48
CA LYS A 117 7.13 1.81 -10.71
C LYS A 117 5.82 1.49 -9.99
N ASN A 118 5.19 2.49 -9.37
CA ASN A 118 3.89 2.31 -8.72
C ASN A 118 2.79 1.94 -9.73
N LEU A 119 2.83 2.47 -10.95
CA LEU A 119 1.91 2.05 -12.02
C LEU A 119 2.06 0.56 -12.37
N SER A 120 3.30 0.06 -12.42
CA SER A 120 3.55 -1.38 -12.62
C SER A 120 3.03 -2.24 -11.47
N ILE A 121 3.17 -1.76 -10.22
CA ILE A 121 2.63 -2.42 -9.02
C ILE A 121 1.10 -2.41 -9.07
N LEU A 122 0.47 -1.31 -9.46
CA LEU A 122 -0.99 -1.24 -9.64
C LEU A 122 -1.48 -2.28 -10.65
N GLY A 123 -0.79 -2.42 -11.78
CA GLY A 123 -1.10 -3.47 -12.77
C GLY A 123 -1.02 -4.88 -12.18
N ALA A 124 0.01 -5.17 -11.39
CA ALA A 124 0.16 -6.46 -10.73
C ALA A 124 -0.93 -6.72 -9.66
N LEU A 125 -1.29 -5.70 -8.89
CA LEU A 125 -2.40 -5.79 -7.92
C LEU A 125 -3.75 -6.01 -8.62
N LEU A 126 -4.01 -5.38 -9.76
CA LEU A 126 -5.22 -5.61 -10.56
C LEU A 126 -5.31 -7.07 -11.03
N LEU A 127 -4.19 -7.70 -11.42
CA LEU A 127 -4.17 -9.13 -11.74
C LEU A 127 -4.52 -9.99 -10.52
N ILE A 128 -4.07 -9.62 -9.32
CA ILE A 128 -4.45 -10.32 -8.08
C ILE A 128 -5.95 -10.15 -7.80
N VAL A 129 -6.52 -8.96 -8.03
CA VAL A 129 -7.97 -8.73 -7.89
C VAL A 129 -8.75 -9.61 -8.85
N ALA A 130 -8.33 -9.71 -10.10
CA ALA A 130 -9.00 -10.51 -11.13
C ALA A 130 -8.95 -12.01 -10.82
N VAL A 131 -7.78 -12.55 -10.51
CA VAL A 131 -7.57 -13.99 -10.27
C VAL A 131 -8.00 -14.42 -8.86
N GLY A 132 -7.82 -13.55 -7.86
CA GLY A 132 -8.05 -13.84 -6.45
C GLY A 132 -6.89 -14.56 -5.79
N SER A 133 -7.17 -15.31 -4.72
CA SER A 133 -6.16 -15.98 -3.90
C SER A 133 -5.39 -17.08 -4.65
N GLY A 134 -6.00 -17.68 -5.66
CA GLY A 134 -5.35 -18.66 -6.53
C GLY A 134 -4.89 -19.94 -5.83
N PRO A 135 -4.04 -20.75 -6.48
CA PRO A 135 -3.50 -21.97 -5.89
C PRO A 135 -2.49 -21.66 -4.78
N HIS A 136 -2.24 -22.65 -3.93
CA HIS A 136 -1.32 -22.54 -2.77
C HIS A 136 -1.69 -21.36 -1.85
N SER A 137 -3.01 -21.18 -1.59
CA SER A 137 -3.55 -20.16 -0.72
C SER A 137 -4.22 -20.78 0.50
N LEU A 138 -4.32 -20.02 1.60
CA LEU A 138 -5.08 -20.42 2.78
C LEU A 138 -6.59 -20.35 2.56
N GLU A 139 -7.04 -19.59 1.57
CA GLU A 139 -8.44 -19.51 1.22
C GLU A 139 -8.88 -20.79 0.49
N ARG A 140 -9.77 -21.56 1.12
CA ARG A 140 -10.35 -22.76 0.50
C ARG A 140 -11.18 -22.34 -0.71
N ARG A 141 -10.92 -22.93 -1.87
CA ARG A 141 -11.84 -22.81 -3.01
C ARG A 141 -13.13 -23.54 -2.64
N PRO A 142 -14.32 -22.96 -2.91
CA PRO A 142 -15.52 -23.75 -2.89
C PRO A 142 -15.36 -24.90 -3.90
N PRO A 143 -15.89 -26.11 -3.64
CA PRO A 143 -15.94 -27.18 -4.62
C PRO A 143 -16.67 -26.67 -5.88
N GLU A 144 -16.10 -26.94 -7.06
CA GLU A 144 -16.70 -26.66 -8.37
C GLU A 144 -17.91 -27.56 -8.58
#